data_f2ef9267233525e6b8764ca5430b1a80
#
_entry.id   f2ef9267233525e6b8764ca5430b1a80
#
_cell.length_a   1.000
_cell.length_b   1.000
_cell.length_c   1.000
_cell.angle_alpha   90.00
_cell.angle_beta   90.00
_cell.angle_gamma   90.00
#
_symmetry.space_group_name_H-M   'P 1'
#
loop_
_entity.id
_entity.type
_entity.pdbx_description
1 polymer ?
#
loop_
_entity_poly.entity_id
_entity_poly.type
_entity_poly.pdbx_seq_one_letter_code
_entity_poly.pdbx_strand_id
1 'polypeptide(L)'
;MAHIRIRPNGRIQFDLHLYGQRFREGTQQMATPKNVRLAQATLKQMNAEIDLGSFQYRNYFPHSKKVALFERLQREKYPDHLYPFFNDFANQWYERQKGNWKASYKGVVKNTLEHYLIPHFGNTLVSEVSLSQVEFFRQTLQEARKANGERQLTNKRINNILWPLIAILSLAAEEHHFDYPFRRYKSLKEEKADSKPLTMDEVRTFLECCDEQWHDYFLLRFWTGMRSCEVHGLYWEHIDFDHRLIRVRQNYVNGEICDVKTPKSRRDLQMCDTLFAALKRQWEKRDECSSFVFASKSGRGLDTHYVSRKIWHPTLKKAGLKPRRAYETRHTAAVLHIAAHENPIYISHKLGHSDTKLLFEVYAPYVANASGQDGLAFNDMMLGGAA
;
A
#
# COMPACT_ATOMS: atom_id res chain seq x y z
N MET A 1 -35.73 13.89 -7.62
CA MET A 1 -34.87 15.09 -7.64
C MET A 1 -34.80 15.70 -6.24
N ALA A 2 -33.66 16.23 -5.88
CA ALA A 2 -33.44 16.90 -4.61
C ALA A 2 -33.39 18.43 -4.80
N HIS A 3 -33.79 19.20 -3.76
CA HIS A 3 -33.69 20.66 -3.73
C HIS A 3 -33.39 21.19 -2.35
N ILE A 4 -32.96 22.46 -2.30
CA ILE A 4 -32.66 23.16 -1.06
C ILE A 4 -33.85 24.05 -0.69
N ARG A 5 -34.17 24.10 0.61
CA ARG A 5 -35.08 25.04 1.22
C ARG A 5 -34.42 25.79 2.36
N ILE A 6 -34.82 27.01 2.58
CA ILE A 6 -34.45 27.77 3.79
C ILE A 6 -35.65 27.68 4.74
N ARG A 7 -35.41 27.20 5.94
CA ARG A 7 -36.44 27.13 7.00
C ARG A 7 -36.76 28.54 7.57
N PRO A 8 -37.90 28.72 8.23
CA PRO A 8 -38.23 29.99 8.89
C PRO A 8 -37.15 30.45 9.91
N ASN A 9 -36.42 29.51 10.50
CA ASN A 9 -35.31 29.80 11.42
C ASN A 9 -33.98 30.11 10.70
N GLY A 10 -34.00 30.37 9.40
CA GLY A 10 -32.82 30.72 8.61
C GLY A 10 -31.85 29.59 8.31
N ARG A 11 -32.16 28.34 8.69
CA ARG A 11 -31.27 27.19 8.43
C ARG A 11 -31.56 26.52 7.09
N ILE A 12 -30.50 25.96 6.47
CA ILE A 12 -30.58 25.21 5.22
C ILE A 12 -31.19 23.83 5.48
N GLN A 13 -32.09 23.40 4.59
CA GLN A 13 -32.68 22.07 4.57
C GLN A 13 -32.61 21.47 3.17
N PHE A 14 -32.17 20.22 3.07
CA PHE A 14 -32.29 19.42 1.87
C PHE A 14 -33.67 18.74 1.85
N ASP A 15 -34.31 18.75 0.70
CA ASP A 15 -35.65 18.17 0.46
C ASP A 15 -35.56 17.26 -0.76
N LEU A 16 -35.61 15.95 -0.52
CA LEU A 16 -35.47 14.91 -1.53
C LEU A 16 -36.81 14.18 -1.72
N HIS A 17 -37.19 13.95 -2.95
CA HIS A 17 -38.35 13.11 -3.31
C HIS A 17 -37.87 11.89 -4.08
N LEU A 18 -37.81 10.72 -3.41
CA LEU A 18 -37.32 9.48 -3.94
C LEU A 18 -38.17 8.31 -3.46
N TYR A 19 -38.35 7.31 -4.29
CA TYR A 19 -39.17 6.11 -4.01
C TYR A 19 -40.62 6.41 -3.54
N GLY A 20 -41.21 7.46 -4.12
CA GLY A 20 -42.58 7.90 -3.73
C GLY A 20 -42.63 8.59 -2.35
N GLN A 21 -41.54 8.72 -1.67
CA GLN A 21 -41.45 9.34 -0.34
C GLN A 21 -40.63 10.64 -0.35
N ARG A 22 -40.96 11.49 0.62
CA ARG A 22 -40.28 12.77 0.80
C ARG A 22 -39.36 12.76 2.02
N PHE A 23 -38.07 13.00 1.79
CA PHE A 23 -37.03 13.05 2.82
C PHE A 23 -36.59 14.49 3.03
N ARG A 24 -36.75 15.01 4.23
CA ARG A 24 -36.31 16.36 4.60
C ARG A 24 -35.22 16.28 5.65
N GLU A 25 -34.03 16.80 5.32
CA GLU A 25 -32.86 16.81 6.19
C GLU A 25 -32.42 18.23 6.49
N GLY A 26 -32.52 18.62 7.76
CA GLY A 26 -32.07 19.92 8.24
C GLY A 26 -30.58 19.93 8.53
N THR A 27 -29.90 21.00 8.12
CA THR A 27 -28.52 21.22 8.51
C THR A 27 -28.44 22.15 9.74
N GLN A 28 -27.30 22.17 10.42
CA GLN A 28 -27.01 23.18 11.45
C GLN A 28 -26.56 24.52 10.85
N GLN A 29 -26.38 24.61 9.54
CA GLN A 29 -25.84 25.79 8.87
C GLN A 29 -26.90 26.83 8.59
N MET A 30 -26.58 28.11 8.94
CA MET A 30 -27.38 29.26 8.56
C MET A 30 -27.22 29.56 7.08
N ALA A 31 -28.27 30.08 6.43
CA ALA A 31 -28.31 30.41 5.01
C ALA A 31 -27.51 31.69 4.66
N THR A 32 -26.22 31.70 4.98
CA THR A 32 -25.32 32.73 4.47
C THR A 32 -24.98 32.48 3.00
N PRO A 33 -24.59 33.51 2.21
CA PRO A 33 -24.23 33.32 0.81
C PRO A 33 -23.18 32.24 0.58
N LYS A 34 -22.21 32.11 1.50
CA LYS A 34 -21.17 31.07 1.47
C LYS A 34 -21.76 29.67 1.67
N ASN A 35 -22.60 29.50 2.69
CA ASN A 35 -23.20 28.21 3.02
C ASN A 35 -24.22 27.76 1.97
N VAL A 36 -24.97 28.70 1.37
CA VAL A 36 -25.89 28.42 0.28
C VAL A 36 -25.13 27.90 -0.95
N ARG A 37 -24.01 28.53 -1.32
CA ARG A 37 -23.15 28.04 -2.43
C ARG A 37 -22.63 26.63 -2.19
N LEU A 38 -22.17 26.36 -0.95
CA LEU A 38 -21.69 25.00 -0.56
C LEU A 38 -22.83 23.99 -0.64
N ALA A 39 -24.00 24.31 -0.11
CA ALA A 39 -25.17 23.44 -0.15
C ALA A 39 -25.64 23.19 -1.61
N GLN A 40 -25.56 24.20 -2.48
CA GLN A 40 -25.84 24.05 -3.92
C GLN A 40 -24.87 23.11 -4.62
N ALA A 41 -23.57 23.18 -4.29
CA ALA A 41 -22.57 22.25 -4.81
C ALA A 41 -22.87 20.81 -4.36
N THR A 42 -23.16 20.61 -3.07
CA THR A 42 -23.59 19.31 -2.53
C THR A 42 -24.87 18.80 -3.21
N LEU A 43 -25.83 19.68 -3.43
CA LEU A 43 -27.07 19.33 -4.12
C LEU A 43 -26.83 18.89 -5.57
N LYS A 44 -25.94 19.58 -6.29
CA LYS A 44 -25.56 19.22 -7.66
C LYS A 44 -24.95 17.82 -7.70
N GLN A 45 -24.07 17.52 -6.75
CA GLN A 45 -23.48 16.19 -6.60
C GLN A 45 -24.55 15.14 -6.29
N MET A 46 -25.44 15.38 -5.31
CA MET A 46 -26.54 14.49 -4.98
C MET A 46 -27.41 14.18 -6.20
N ASN A 47 -27.80 15.19 -6.97
CA ASN A 47 -28.65 14.99 -8.16
C ASN A 47 -27.92 14.18 -9.22
N ALA A 48 -26.63 14.42 -9.46
CA ALA A 48 -25.82 13.63 -10.38
C ALA A 48 -25.76 12.14 -9.95
N GLU A 49 -25.56 11.88 -8.65
CA GLU A 49 -25.55 10.53 -8.11
C GLU A 49 -26.93 9.87 -8.17
N ILE A 50 -28.02 10.62 -7.97
CA ILE A 50 -29.40 10.11 -8.14
C ILE A 50 -29.66 9.72 -9.60
N ASP A 51 -29.24 10.55 -10.55
CA ASP A 51 -29.41 10.31 -11.99
C ASP A 51 -28.57 9.10 -12.46
N LEU A 52 -27.38 8.90 -11.86
CA LEU A 52 -26.52 7.75 -12.10
C LEU A 52 -26.93 6.47 -11.32
N GLY A 53 -27.92 6.55 -10.44
CA GLY A 53 -28.33 5.44 -9.57
C GLY A 53 -27.33 5.10 -8.45
N SER A 54 -26.31 5.92 -8.24
CA SER A 54 -25.25 5.71 -7.25
C SER A 54 -25.46 6.44 -5.92
N PHE A 55 -26.59 7.14 -5.78
CA PHE A 55 -26.89 7.93 -4.59
C PHE A 55 -27.05 7.08 -3.35
N GLN A 56 -26.27 7.41 -2.33
CA GLN A 56 -26.27 6.76 -1.02
C GLN A 56 -26.70 7.76 0.06
N TYR A 57 -27.91 7.61 0.58
CA TYR A 57 -28.47 8.53 1.58
C TYR A 57 -27.57 8.67 2.82
N ARG A 58 -26.98 7.58 3.26
CA ARG A 58 -26.08 7.52 4.43
C ARG A 58 -24.83 8.38 4.27
N ASN A 59 -24.30 8.52 3.07
CA ASN A 59 -23.09 9.30 2.80
C ASN A 59 -23.29 10.81 3.06
N TYR A 60 -24.52 11.29 2.85
CA TYR A 60 -24.88 12.68 3.03
C TYR A 60 -25.51 12.96 4.41
N PHE A 61 -26.21 11.96 4.96
CA PHE A 61 -26.97 12.09 6.21
C PHE A 61 -26.72 10.91 7.16
N PRO A 62 -25.46 10.68 7.60
CA PRO A 62 -25.08 9.47 8.34
C PRO A 62 -25.80 9.34 9.70
N HIS A 63 -26.22 10.45 10.30
CA HIS A 63 -26.92 10.48 11.60
C HIS A 63 -28.44 10.61 11.47
N SER A 64 -28.98 10.55 10.27
CA SER A 64 -30.41 10.66 10.08
C SER A 64 -31.14 9.38 10.51
N LYS A 65 -32.18 9.53 11.30
CA LYS A 65 -33.10 8.43 11.67
C LYS A 65 -33.82 7.82 10.46
N LYS A 66 -33.73 8.46 9.28
CA LYS A 66 -34.39 8.02 8.05
C LYS A 66 -33.50 7.12 7.18
N VAL A 67 -32.23 6.92 7.55
CA VAL A 67 -31.33 6.04 6.79
C VAL A 67 -31.94 4.66 6.61
N ALA A 68 -32.37 4.02 7.70
CA ALA A 68 -32.97 2.68 7.64
C ALA A 68 -34.26 2.62 6.79
N LEU A 69 -35.09 3.66 6.87
CA LEU A 69 -36.31 3.78 6.06
C LEU A 69 -35.95 3.90 4.57
N PHE A 70 -34.98 4.76 4.24
CA PHE A 70 -34.54 4.95 2.85
C PHE A 70 -33.99 3.66 2.26
N GLU A 71 -33.09 2.97 2.97
CA GLU A 71 -32.52 1.69 2.55
C GLU A 71 -33.58 0.60 2.39
N ARG A 72 -34.60 0.59 3.26
CA ARG A 72 -35.75 -0.32 3.12
C ARG A 72 -36.57 -0.03 1.85
N LEU A 73 -36.92 1.24 1.60
CA LEU A 73 -37.66 1.63 0.41
C LEU A 73 -36.89 1.39 -0.89
N GLN A 74 -35.58 1.58 -0.84
CA GLN A 74 -34.70 1.26 -1.95
C GLN A 74 -34.72 -0.25 -2.26
N ARG A 75 -34.74 -1.11 -1.23
CA ARG A 75 -34.90 -2.57 -1.38
C ARG A 75 -36.31 -2.95 -1.84
N GLU A 76 -37.36 -2.32 -1.29
CA GLU A 76 -38.77 -2.58 -1.65
C GLU A 76 -39.11 -2.18 -3.11
N LYS A 77 -38.36 -1.20 -3.68
CA LYS A 77 -38.52 -0.85 -5.12
C LYS A 77 -38.18 -2.02 -6.05
N TYR A 78 -37.37 -2.98 -5.55
CA TYR A 78 -36.91 -4.14 -6.30
C TYR A 78 -37.29 -5.44 -5.56
N PRO A 79 -38.58 -5.73 -5.33
CA PRO A 79 -39.03 -6.86 -4.50
C PRO A 79 -38.66 -8.24 -5.07
N ASP A 80 -38.48 -8.33 -6.38
CA ASP A 80 -38.13 -9.57 -7.10
C ASP A 80 -36.81 -9.43 -7.87
N HIS A 81 -35.78 -8.83 -7.25
CA HIS A 81 -34.52 -8.70 -7.95
C HIS A 81 -33.81 -10.04 -8.12
N LEU A 82 -33.63 -10.39 -9.37
CA LEU A 82 -32.85 -11.56 -9.80
C LEU A 82 -31.39 -11.47 -9.33
N TYR A 83 -30.93 -10.28 -8.86
CA TYR A 83 -29.56 -9.96 -8.59
C TYR A 83 -29.37 -9.42 -7.16
N PRO A 84 -28.28 -9.78 -6.46
CA PRO A 84 -27.98 -9.26 -5.13
C PRO A 84 -27.53 -7.80 -5.16
N PHE A 85 -27.63 -7.13 -4.02
CA PHE A 85 -26.96 -5.85 -3.82
C PHE A 85 -25.46 -6.04 -3.73
N PHE A 86 -24.71 -5.01 -4.16
CA PHE A 86 -23.23 -5.05 -4.12
C PHE A 86 -22.69 -5.33 -2.72
N ASN A 87 -23.25 -4.72 -1.67
CA ASN A 87 -22.83 -4.98 -0.29
C ASN A 87 -22.91 -6.45 0.10
N ASP A 88 -24.01 -7.09 -0.21
CA ASP A 88 -24.27 -8.48 0.19
C ASP A 88 -23.34 -9.42 -0.59
N PHE A 89 -23.21 -9.20 -1.90
CA PHE A 89 -22.34 -10.01 -2.75
C PHE A 89 -20.85 -9.79 -2.44
N ALA A 90 -20.44 -8.54 -2.17
CA ALA A 90 -19.06 -8.20 -1.81
C ALA A 90 -18.63 -8.86 -0.50
N ASN A 91 -19.52 -8.90 0.50
CA ASN A 91 -19.23 -9.62 1.76
C ASN A 91 -19.12 -11.13 1.55
N GLN A 92 -20.02 -11.73 0.76
CA GLN A 92 -19.92 -13.14 0.39
C GLN A 92 -18.64 -13.45 -0.37
N TRP A 93 -18.29 -12.62 -1.35
CA TRP A 93 -17.03 -12.74 -2.11
C TRP A 93 -15.81 -12.66 -1.18
N TYR A 94 -15.79 -11.71 -0.25
CA TYR A 94 -14.70 -11.59 0.72
C TYR A 94 -14.56 -12.85 1.59
N GLU A 95 -15.66 -13.37 2.12
CA GLU A 95 -15.66 -14.58 2.93
C GLU A 95 -15.13 -15.81 2.17
N ARG A 96 -15.51 -15.97 0.89
CA ARG A 96 -15.04 -17.05 0.00
C ARG A 96 -13.54 -16.92 -0.31
N GLN A 97 -13.05 -15.70 -0.52
CA GLN A 97 -11.69 -15.45 -0.98
C GLN A 97 -10.67 -15.31 0.16
N LYS A 98 -11.08 -14.89 1.36
CA LYS A 98 -10.16 -14.60 2.47
C LYS A 98 -9.25 -15.77 2.85
N GLY A 99 -9.69 -17.01 2.62
CA GLY A 99 -8.87 -18.20 2.88
C GLY A 99 -7.58 -18.25 2.05
N ASN A 100 -7.62 -17.70 0.84
CA ASN A 100 -6.51 -17.72 -0.11
C ASN A 100 -5.49 -16.58 0.13
N TRP A 101 -5.77 -15.64 1.04
CA TRP A 101 -4.95 -14.46 1.23
C TRP A 101 -4.13 -14.48 2.52
N LYS A 102 -2.95 -13.89 2.47
CA LYS A 102 -2.16 -13.62 3.67
C LYS A 102 -2.89 -12.64 4.59
N ALA A 103 -2.69 -12.73 5.90
CA ALA A 103 -3.36 -11.92 6.90
C ALA A 103 -3.29 -10.41 6.62
N SER A 104 -2.11 -9.90 6.23
CA SER A 104 -1.93 -8.49 5.87
C SER A 104 -2.77 -8.05 4.67
N TYR A 105 -2.96 -8.92 3.67
CA TYR A 105 -3.76 -8.59 2.48
C TYR A 105 -5.27 -8.66 2.77
N LYS A 106 -5.71 -9.58 3.64
CA LYS A 106 -7.10 -9.62 4.14
C LYS A 106 -7.53 -8.26 4.69
N GLY A 107 -6.69 -7.67 5.56
CA GLY A 107 -6.97 -6.35 6.13
C GLY A 107 -7.05 -5.24 5.08
N VAL A 108 -6.18 -5.26 4.07
CA VAL A 108 -6.21 -4.28 2.97
C VAL A 108 -7.49 -4.37 2.15
N VAL A 109 -7.92 -5.59 1.80
CA VAL A 109 -9.17 -5.79 1.04
C VAL A 109 -10.38 -5.40 1.89
N LYS A 110 -10.43 -5.83 3.16
CA LYS A 110 -11.51 -5.47 4.08
C LYS A 110 -11.67 -3.96 4.21
N ASN A 111 -10.57 -3.25 4.50
CA ASN A 111 -10.57 -1.79 4.57
C ASN A 111 -10.99 -1.14 3.25
N THR A 112 -10.65 -1.73 2.11
CA THR A 112 -11.05 -1.22 0.79
C THR A 112 -12.55 -1.37 0.59
N LEU A 113 -13.14 -2.49 0.97
CA LEU A 113 -14.59 -2.70 0.92
C LEU A 113 -15.31 -1.72 1.85
N GLU A 114 -14.93 -1.67 3.12
CA GLU A 114 -15.62 -0.89 4.15
C GLU A 114 -15.53 0.63 3.96
N HIS A 115 -14.39 1.14 3.50
CA HIS A 115 -14.16 2.60 3.43
C HIS A 115 -14.31 3.20 2.03
N TYR A 116 -14.31 2.39 0.97
CA TYR A 116 -14.38 2.90 -0.39
C TYR A 116 -15.55 2.31 -1.18
N LEU A 117 -15.68 0.99 -1.24
CA LEU A 117 -16.60 0.36 -2.19
C LEU A 117 -18.03 0.24 -1.66
N ILE A 118 -18.21 -0.26 -0.44
CA ILE A 118 -19.53 -0.41 0.17
C ILE A 118 -20.21 0.95 0.38
N PRO A 119 -19.53 2.00 0.86
CA PRO A 119 -20.15 3.32 0.98
C PRO A 119 -20.62 3.91 -0.35
N HIS A 120 -20.02 3.50 -1.47
CA HIS A 120 -20.36 4.06 -2.78
C HIS A 120 -21.34 3.18 -3.58
N PHE A 121 -21.12 1.86 -3.60
CA PHE A 121 -21.89 0.93 -4.43
C PHE A 121 -22.83 0.01 -3.63
N GLY A 122 -22.73 0.00 -2.30
CA GLY A 122 -23.35 -1.02 -1.45
C GLY A 122 -24.85 -1.28 -1.68
N ASN A 123 -25.61 -0.24 -1.97
CA ASN A 123 -27.05 -0.32 -2.22
C ASN A 123 -27.44 -0.33 -3.72
N THR A 124 -26.46 -0.56 -4.60
CA THR A 124 -26.68 -0.75 -6.04
C THR A 124 -26.72 -2.25 -6.33
N LEU A 125 -27.62 -2.72 -7.18
CA LEU A 125 -27.61 -4.10 -7.63
C LEU A 125 -26.34 -4.36 -8.44
N VAL A 126 -25.75 -5.55 -8.29
CA VAL A 126 -24.49 -5.88 -9.00
C VAL A 126 -24.63 -5.78 -10.52
N SER A 127 -25.83 -6.02 -11.06
CA SER A 127 -26.17 -5.89 -12.49
C SER A 127 -26.36 -4.45 -12.97
N GLU A 128 -26.58 -3.50 -12.04
CA GLU A 128 -26.80 -2.08 -12.35
C GLU A 128 -25.54 -1.23 -12.23
N VAL A 129 -24.44 -1.80 -11.73
CA VAL A 129 -23.16 -1.08 -11.65
C VAL A 129 -22.58 -0.90 -13.05
N SER A 130 -22.73 0.29 -13.58
CA SER A 130 -22.31 0.64 -14.95
C SER A 130 -20.84 1.09 -14.99
N LEU A 131 -20.25 1.04 -16.20
CA LEU A 131 -18.91 1.58 -16.45
C LEU A 131 -18.83 3.08 -16.10
N SER A 132 -19.88 3.86 -16.43
CA SER A 132 -19.93 5.30 -16.13
C SER A 132 -19.88 5.58 -14.63
N GLN A 133 -20.56 4.79 -13.81
CA GLN A 133 -20.49 4.93 -12.35
C GLN A 133 -19.08 4.64 -11.81
N VAL A 134 -18.41 3.61 -12.34
CA VAL A 134 -17.04 3.27 -11.93
C VAL A 134 -16.04 4.33 -12.39
N GLU A 135 -16.23 4.89 -13.59
CA GLU A 135 -15.39 6.00 -14.07
C GLU A 135 -15.58 7.27 -13.24
N PHE A 136 -16.82 7.60 -12.89
CA PHE A 136 -17.11 8.71 -11.99
C PHE A 136 -16.47 8.51 -10.61
N PHE A 137 -16.63 7.32 -10.03
CA PHE A 137 -15.98 6.98 -8.76
C PHE A 137 -14.46 7.08 -8.86
N ARG A 138 -13.86 6.57 -9.94
CA ARG A 138 -12.43 6.71 -10.20
C ARG A 138 -12.00 8.16 -10.26
N GLN A 139 -12.76 9.02 -10.96
CA GLN A 139 -12.49 10.46 -11.04
C GLN A 139 -12.55 11.11 -9.65
N THR A 140 -13.55 10.80 -8.84
CA THR A 140 -13.66 11.29 -7.45
C THR A 140 -12.40 10.94 -6.64
N LEU A 141 -11.89 9.71 -6.76
CA LEU A 141 -10.65 9.29 -6.11
C LEU A 141 -9.43 10.04 -6.62
N GLN A 142 -9.38 10.37 -7.92
CA GLN A 142 -8.27 11.15 -8.52
C GLN A 142 -8.29 12.63 -8.11
N GLU A 143 -9.46 13.19 -7.88
CA GLU A 143 -9.67 14.59 -7.49
C GLU A 143 -9.50 14.82 -6.00
N ALA A 144 -9.53 13.76 -5.18
CA ALA A 144 -9.34 13.86 -3.74
C ALA A 144 -7.98 14.52 -3.39
N ARG A 145 -8.01 15.54 -2.53
CA ARG A 145 -6.85 16.30 -2.09
C ARG A 145 -6.67 16.24 -0.58
N LYS A 146 -5.42 16.30 -0.15
CA LYS A 146 -5.05 16.51 1.25
C LYS A 146 -5.22 17.99 1.61
N ALA A 147 -5.14 18.30 2.90
CA ALA A 147 -5.22 19.68 3.39
C ALA A 147 -4.14 20.62 2.78
N ASN A 148 -3.00 20.06 2.34
CA ASN A 148 -1.91 20.81 1.70
C ASN A 148 -2.06 20.93 0.16
N GLY A 149 -3.21 20.53 -0.41
CA GLY A 149 -3.51 20.61 -1.85
C GLY A 149 -2.95 19.48 -2.71
N GLU A 150 -2.07 18.62 -2.16
CA GLU A 150 -1.54 17.47 -2.89
C GLU A 150 -2.61 16.40 -3.13
N ARG A 151 -2.43 15.58 -4.17
CA ARG A 151 -3.28 14.40 -4.40
C ARG A 151 -3.28 13.49 -3.17
N GLN A 152 -4.47 13.06 -2.76
CA GLN A 152 -4.63 12.16 -1.62
C GLN A 152 -4.19 10.73 -1.96
N LEU A 153 -4.48 10.27 -3.19
CA LEU A 153 -4.24 8.91 -3.65
C LEU A 153 -3.38 8.90 -4.92
N THR A 154 -2.44 7.96 -4.99
CA THR A 154 -1.69 7.67 -6.23
C THR A 154 -2.52 6.82 -7.18
N ASN A 155 -2.20 6.83 -8.48
CA ASN A 155 -2.86 5.98 -9.48
C ASN A 155 -2.79 4.49 -9.10
N LYS A 156 -1.64 4.05 -8.57
CA LYS A 156 -1.47 2.68 -8.04
C LYS A 156 -2.45 2.36 -6.91
N ARG A 157 -2.66 3.29 -5.96
CA ARG A 157 -3.62 3.08 -4.87
C ARG A 157 -5.04 3.04 -5.40
N ILE A 158 -5.40 3.89 -6.37
CA ILE A 158 -6.71 3.90 -7.01
C ILE A 158 -6.95 2.57 -7.75
N ASN A 159 -5.98 2.08 -8.52
CA ASN A 159 -6.06 0.76 -9.16
C ASN A 159 -6.27 -0.36 -8.14
N ASN A 160 -5.57 -0.31 -7.00
CA ASN A 160 -5.74 -1.29 -5.91
C ASN A 160 -7.11 -1.21 -5.23
N ILE A 161 -7.76 -0.03 -5.19
CA ILE A 161 -9.13 0.13 -4.70
C ILE A 161 -10.14 -0.45 -5.70
N LEU A 162 -9.92 -0.24 -6.99
CA LEU A 162 -10.84 -0.69 -8.04
C LEU A 162 -10.70 -2.18 -8.36
N TRP A 163 -9.56 -2.80 -8.09
CA TRP A 163 -9.35 -4.22 -8.35
C TRP A 163 -10.39 -5.14 -7.67
N PRO A 164 -10.71 -5.01 -6.36
CA PRO A 164 -11.76 -5.81 -5.74
C PRO A 164 -13.13 -5.56 -6.35
N LEU A 165 -13.46 -4.31 -6.71
CA LEU A 165 -14.72 -3.98 -7.37
C LEU A 165 -14.88 -4.76 -8.68
N ILE A 166 -13.86 -4.72 -9.53
CA ILE A 166 -13.86 -5.41 -10.82
C ILE A 166 -13.95 -6.94 -10.63
N ALA A 167 -13.20 -7.48 -9.66
CA ALA A 167 -13.23 -8.92 -9.36
C ALA A 167 -14.60 -9.37 -8.84
N ILE A 168 -15.24 -8.59 -7.96
CA ILE A 168 -16.58 -8.86 -7.42
C ILE A 168 -17.60 -8.84 -8.55
N LEU A 169 -17.60 -7.82 -9.38
CA LEU A 169 -18.57 -7.66 -10.47
C LEU A 169 -18.34 -8.69 -11.60
N SER A 170 -17.09 -9.12 -11.82
CA SER A 170 -16.80 -10.21 -12.75
C SER A 170 -17.41 -11.52 -12.27
N LEU A 171 -17.22 -11.86 -11.00
CA LEU A 171 -17.80 -13.07 -10.41
C LEU A 171 -19.33 -12.99 -10.36
N ALA A 172 -19.89 -11.82 -10.00
CA ALA A 172 -21.33 -11.62 -9.97
C ALA A 172 -21.95 -11.79 -11.36
N ALA A 173 -21.32 -11.27 -12.41
CA ALA A 173 -21.78 -11.44 -13.79
C ALA A 173 -21.75 -12.91 -14.25
N GLU A 174 -20.73 -13.67 -13.82
CA GLU A 174 -20.63 -15.11 -14.10
C GLU A 174 -21.70 -15.91 -13.35
N GLU A 175 -21.89 -15.68 -12.03
CA GLU A 175 -22.85 -16.43 -11.22
C GLU A 175 -24.30 -16.09 -11.54
N HIS A 176 -24.60 -14.86 -11.90
CA HIS A 176 -25.97 -14.37 -12.14
C HIS A 176 -26.30 -14.12 -13.62
N HIS A 177 -25.39 -14.47 -14.55
CA HIS A 177 -25.61 -14.45 -15.99
C HIS A 177 -26.05 -13.09 -16.56
N PHE A 178 -25.46 -11.99 -16.11
CA PHE A 178 -25.64 -10.67 -16.72
C PHE A 178 -24.40 -10.22 -17.50
N ASP A 179 -24.58 -9.26 -18.41
CA ASP A 179 -23.47 -8.75 -19.21
C ASP A 179 -22.46 -8.01 -18.34
N TYR A 180 -21.21 -8.46 -18.36
CA TYR A 180 -20.09 -7.83 -17.65
C TYR A 180 -19.68 -6.53 -18.34
N PRO A 181 -19.91 -5.34 -17.74
CA PRO A 181 -19.74 -4.06 -18.43
C PRO A 181 -18.28 -3.61 -18.52
N PHE A 182 -17.34 -4.27 -17.81
CA PHE A 182 -15.95 -3.81 -17.66
C PHE A 182 -14.94 -4.50 -18.59
N ARG A 183 -15.37 -5.18 -19.66
CA ARG A 183 -14.48 -5.84 -20.63
C ARG A 183 -13.43 -4.91 -21.24
N ARG A 184 -13.72 -3.61 -21.32
CA ARG A 184 -12.84 -2.56 -21.88
C ARG A 184 -12.24 -1.65 -20.81
N TYR A 185 -12.43 -1.96 -19.52
CA TYR A 185 -11.85 -1.15 -18.45
C TYR A 185 -10.33 -1.19 -18.51
N LYS A 186 -9.70 0.01 -18.46
CA LYS A 186 -8.25 0.15 -18.40
C LYS A 186 -7.85 0.77 -17.07
N SER A 187 -6.91 0.13 -16.39
CA SER A 187 -6.29 0.68 -15.20
C SER A 187 -5.56 1.99 -15.50
N LEU A 188 -5.46 2.85 -14.51
CA LEU A 188 -4.67 4.07 -14.61
C LEU A 188 -3.18 3.73 -14.79
N LYS A 189 -2.49 4.50 -15.61
CA LYS A 189 -1.04 4.38 -15.76
C LYS A 189 -0.37 4.66 -14.41
N GLU A 190 0.39 3.67 -13.93
CA GLU A 190 1.15 3.82 -12.68
C GLU A 190 2.46 4.54 -12.94
N GLU A 191 2.76 5.52 -12.09
CA GLU A 191 4.08 6.12 -12.05
C GLU A 191 5.03 5.16 -11.33
N LYS A 192 6.17 4.87 -11.95
CA LYS A 192 7.24 4.14 -11.27
C LYS A 192 7.77 5.05 -10.17
N ALA A 193 7.76 4.56 -8.94
CA ALA A 193 8.40 5.28 -7.84
C ALA A 193 9.91 5.30 -8.09
N ASP A 194 10.49 6.50 -8.16
CA ASP A 194 11.94 6.65 -8.24
C ASP A 194 12.58 6.07 -6.98
N SER A 195 13.44 5.10 -7.19
CA SER A 195 14.35 4.64 -6.15
C SER A 195 15.42 5.72 -5.94
N LYS A 196 15.82 5.94 -4.69
CA LYS A 196 16.87 6.92 -4.32
C LYS A 196 17.90 6.23 -3.44
N PRO A 197 18.69 5.30 -4.01
CA PRO A 197 19.72 4.60 -3.26
C PRO A 197 20.75 5.60 -2.69
N LEU A 198 21.37 5.24 -1.59
CA LEU A 198 22.46 5.98 -1.00
C LEU A 198 23.75 5.66 -1.75
N THR A 199 24.66 6.65 -1.85
CA THR A 199 26.04 6.39 -2.25
C THR A 199 26.79 5.69 -1.12
N MET A 200 27.98 5.17 -1.40
CA MET A 200 28.82 4.54 -0.36
C MET A 200 29.18 5.55 0.76
N ASP A 201 29.49 6.80 0.39
CA ASP A 201 29.81 7.84 1.38
C ASP A 201 28.60 8.25 2.21
N GLU A 202 27.40 8.32 1.59
CA GLU A 202 26.14 8.53 2.33
C GLU A 202 25.84 7.37 3.31
N VAL A 203 26.17 6.11 2.94
CA VAL A 203 26.04 4.96 3.85
C VAL A 203 27.00 5.09 5.03
N ARG A 204 28.25 5.45 4.80
CA ARG A 204 29.26 5.67 5.88
C ARG A 204 28.79 6.77 6.82
N THR A 205 28.45 7.94 6.28
CA THR A 205 27.95 9.08 7.06
C THR A 205 26.69 8.72 7.85
N PHE A 206 25.78 7.94 7.26
CA PHE A 206 24.58 7.47 7.97
C PHE A 206 24.95 6.58 9.16
N LEU A 207 25.84 5.62 8.99
CA LEU A 207 26.26 4.69 10.05
C LEU A 207 27.04 5.42 11.16
N GLU A 208 27.89 6.39 10.83
CA GLU A 208 28.59 7.22 11.81
C GLU A 208 27.65 8.08 12.65
N CYS A 209 26.56 8.59 12.04
CA CYS A 209 25.55 9.38 12.74
C CYS A 209 24.50 8.52 13.46
N CYS A 210 24.48 7.21 13.22
CA CYS A 210 23.52 6.30 13.81
C CYS A 210 23.82 6.08 15.30
N ASP A 211 22.79 6.00 16.13
CA ASP A 211 22.95 5.63 17.52
C ASP A 211 23.52 4.20 17.62
N GLU A 212 24.43 3.97 18.57
CA GLU A 212 25.18 2.71 18.71
C GLU A 212 24.28 1.47 18.72
N GLN A 213 23.15 1.53 19.42
CA GLN A 213 22.19 0.43 19.51
C GLN A 213 21.56 0.05 18.14
N TRP A 214 21.55 0.97 17.15
CA TRP A 214 20.97 0.78 15.82
C TRP A 214 22.00 0.60 14.71
N HIS A 215 23.28 0.83 15.02
CA HIS A 215 24.36 0.74 14.05
C HIS A 215 24.39 -0.63 13.36
N ASP A 216 24.46 -1.72 14.11
CA ASP A 216 24.56 -3.07 13.56
C ASP A 216 23.29 -3.50 12.84
N TYR A 217 22.10 -3.00 13.25
CA TYR A 217 20.85 -3.21 12.55
C TYR A 217 20.90 -2.62 11.14
N PHE A 218 21.35 -1.36 10.97
CA PHE A 218 21.42 -0.74 9.65
C PHE A 218 22.59 -1.27 8.85
N LEU A 219 23.72 -1.59 9.48
CA LEU A 219 24.83 -2.26 8.82
C LEU A 219 24.37 -3.57 8.18
N LEU A 220 23.67 -4.43 8.92
CA LEU A 220 23.11 -5.66 8.36
C LEU A 220 22.18 -5.36 7.17
N ARG A 221 21.33 -4.35 7.25
CA ARG A 221 20.42 -3.99 6.17
C ARG A 221 21.14 -3.52 4.91
N PHE A 222 22.17 -2.69 5.04
CA PHE A 222 22.94 -2.19 3.90
C PHE A 222 23.76 -3.30 3.24
N TRP A 223 24.35 -4.19 4.02
CA TRP A 223 25.20 -5.27 3.51
C TRP A 223 24.40 -6.43 2.89
N THR A 224 23.27 -6.77 3.47
CA THR A 224 22.48 -7.93 3.03
C THR A 224 21.38 -7.59 2.06
N GLY A 225 20.88 -6.36 2.06
CA GLY A 225 19.67 -5.97 1.33
C GLY A 225 18.39 -6.67 1.77
N MET A 226 18.36 -7.29 2.96
CA MET A 226 17.17 -7.94 3.51
C MET A 226 16.00 -6.96 3.61
N ARG A 227 14.77 -7.47 3.40
CA ARG A 227 13.55 -6.68 3.64
C ARG A 227 13.41 -6.38 5.13
N SER A 228 12.80 -5.24 5.48
CA SER A 228 12.58 -4.89 6.89
C SER A 228 11.91 -6.02 7.68
N CYS A 229 10.86 -6.62 7.11
CA CYS A 229 10.15 -7.72 7.76
C CYS A 229 11.00 -9.00 7.92
N GLU A 230 11.96 -9.24 7.04
CA GLU A 230 12.92 -10.35 7.16
C GLU A 230 13.91 -10.10 8.30
N VAL A 231 14.42 -8.87 8.43
CA VAL A 231 15.31 -8.48 9.54
C VAL A 231 14.58 -8.49 10.87
N HIS A 232 13.32 -7.98 10.90
CA HIS A 232 12.51 -7.99 12.11
C HIS A 232 12.08 -9.39 12.55
N GLY A 233 12.01 -10.35 11.62
CA GLY A 233 11.71 -11.75 11.89
C GLY A 233 12.95 -12.63 12.08
N LEU A 234 14.16 -12.06 12.09
CA LEU A 234 15.37 -12.83 12.21
C LEU A 234 15.56 -13.34 13.64
N TYR A 235 15.64 -14.66 13.81
CA TYR A 235 15.88 -15.32 15.09
C TYR A 235 17.32 -15.74 15.23
N TRP A 236 17.80 -15.87 16.46
CA TRP A 236 19.13 -16.35 16.77
C TRP A 236 19.40 -17.76 16.26
N GLU A 237 18.43 -18.67 16.26
CA GLU A 237 18.53 -20.02 15.68
C GLU A 237 18.83 -20.02 14.16
N HIS A 238 18.57 -18.90 13.51
CA HIS A 238 18.86 -18.72 12.09
C HIS A 238 20.24 -18.13 11.81
N ILE A 239 21.02 -17.83 12.86
CA ILE A 239 22.39 -17.33 12.77
C ILE A 239 23.35 -18.48 13.02
N ASP A 240 24.00 -18.93 11.97
CA ASP A 240 25.01 -19.99 12.03
C ASP A 240 26.40 -19.33 12.03
N PHE A 241 26.99 -19.20 13.21
CA PHE A 241 28.31 -18.60 13.37
C PHE A 241 29.44 -19.50 12.87
N ASP A 242 29.26 -20.82 12.94
CA ASP A 242 30.29 -21.79 12.57
C ASP A 242 30.47 -21.83 11.05
N HIS A 243 29.36 -21.83 10.30
CA HIS A 243 29.36 -21.79 8.83
C HIS A 243 29.25 -20.36 8.27
N ARG A 244 29.18 -19.34 9.14
CA ARG A 244 29.00 -17.93 8.77
C ARG A 244 27.79 -17.68 7.87
N LEU A 245 26.61 -18.20 8.24
CA LEU A 245 25.38 -18.08 7.48
C LEU A 245 24.28 -17.35 8.25
N ILE A 246 23.55 -16.51 7.55
CA ILE A 246 22.29 -15.94 7.97
C ILE A 246 21.19 -16.63 7.18
N ARG A 247 20.34 -17.40 7.85
CA ARG A 247 19.24 -18.17 7.22
C ARG A 247 17.96 -17.36 7.22
N VAL A 248 17.55 -16.81 6.06
CA VAL A 248 16.27 -16.09 5.93
C VAL A 248 15.14 -17.10 5.78
N ARG A 249 14.31 -17.26 6.82
CA ARG A 249 13.26 -18.29 6.88
C ARG A 249 11.87 -17.71 7.08
N GLN A 250 11.75 -16.55 7.70
CA GLN A 250 10.49 -15.98 8.15
C GLN A 250 10.47 -14.46 8.09
N ASN A 251 9.31 -13.88 8.25
CA ASN A 251 9.04 -12.46 8.31
C ASN A 251 8.32 -12.12 9.62
N TYR A 252 8.51 -10.91 10.12
CA TYR A 252 7.69 -10.36 11.18
C TYR A 252 6.86 -9.19 10.65
N VAL A 253 5.53 -9.34 10.67
CA VAL A 253 4.58 -8.38 10.09
C VAL A 253 3.40 -8.19 11.03
N ASN A 254 3.09 -6.96 11.41
CA ASN A 254 1.95 -6.61 12.27
C ASN A 254 1.89 -7.39 13.60
N GLY A 255 3.05 -7.68 14.19
CA GLY A 255 3.12 -8.39 15.46
C GLY A 255 3.13 -9.93 15.34
N GLU A 256 3.12 -10.47 14.14
CA GLU A 256 3.06 -11.91 13.89
C GLU A 256 4.25 -12.40 13.04
N ILE A 257 4.70 -13.61 13.34
CA ILE A 257 5.64 -14.34 12.49
C ILE A 257 4.87 -14.96 11.33
N CYS A 258 5.35 -14.70 10.12
CA CYS A 258 4.79 -15.22 8.89
C CYS A 258 5.88 -15.89 8.06
N ASP A 259 5.51 -16.87 7.24
CA ASP A 259 6.40 -17.40 6.22
C ASP A 259 6.86 -16.30 5.25
N VAL A 260 8.05 -16.49 4.67
CA VAL A 260 8.55 -15.60 3.61
C VAL A 260 7.57 -15.50 2.45
N LYS A 261 7.64 -14.39 1.71
CA LYS A 261 6.66 -14.06 0.67
C LYS A 261 6.54 -15.12 -0.44
N THR A 262 7.64 -15.74 -0.80
CA THR A 262 7.72 -16.78 -1.86
C THR A 262 8.73 -17.84 -1.44
N PRO A 263 8.65 -19.09 -1.99
CA PRO A 263 9.67 -20.13 -1.74
C PRO A 263 11.10 -19.66 -2.05
N LYS A 264 11.30 -18.86 -3.11
CA LYS A 264 12.60 -18.28 -3.48
C LYS A 264 13.12 -17.21 -2.50
N SER A 265 12.26 -16.71 -1.60
CA SER A 265 12.71 -15.81 -0.53
C SER A 265 13.41 -16.54 0.62
N ARG A 266 13.24 -17.88 0.74
CA ARG A 266 14.06 -18.70 1.64
C ARG A 266 15.45 -18.81 1.04
N ARG A 267 16.44 -18.30 1.75
CA ARG A 267 17.82 -18.26 1.28
C ARG A 267 18.79 -18.18 2.42
N ASP A 268 20.02 -18.51 2.16
CA ASP A 268 21.15 -18.40 3.07
C ASP A 268 22.07 -17.30 2.56
N LEU A 269 22.47 -16.39 3.45
CA LEU A 269 23.35 -15.26 3.16
C LEU A 269 24.68 -15.50 3.85
N GLN A 270 25.78 -15.45 3.09
CA GLN A 270 27.10 -15.55 3.64
C GLN A 270 27.46 -14.30 4.44
N MET A 271 28.05 -14.47 5.62
CA MET A 271 28.58 -13.37 6.42
C MET A 271 30.02 -13.06 6.00
N CYS A 272 30.28 -11.83 5.58
CA CYS A 272 31.63 -11.29 5.58
C CYS A 272 32.07 -10.95 7.00
N ASP A 273 33.36 -10.66 7.20
CA ASP A 273 33.89 -10.36 8.54
C ASP A 273 33.16 -9.21 9.24
N THR A 274 32.78 -8.19 8.50
CA THR A 274 32.02 -7.04 9.01
C THR A 274 30.66 -7.47 9.58
N LEU A 275 29.90 -8.31 8.85
CA LEU A 275 28.61 -8.83 9.32
C LEU A 275 28.78 -9.79 10.49
N PHE A 276 29.78 -10.65 10.43
CA PHE A 276 30.09 -11.59 11.51
C PHE A 276 30.40 -10.83 12.82
N ALA A 277 31.27 -9.83 12.77
CA ALA A 277 31.61 -9.01 13.95
C ALA A 277 30.37 -8.25 14.48
N ALA A 278 29.52 -7.70 13.60
CA ALA A 278 28.29 -7.02 14.00
C ALA A 278 27.33 -7.96 14.72
N LEU A 279 27.10 -9.16 14.17
CA LEU A 279 26.21 -10.15 14.78
C LEU A 279 26.78 -10.73 16.09
N LYS A 280 28.11 -10.85 16.21
CA LYS A 280 28.75 -11.23 17.49
C LYS A 280 28.52 -10.17 18.56
N ARG A 281 28.70 -8.86 18.26
CA ARG A 281 28.36 -7.77 19.19
C ARG A 281 26.90 -7.80 19.61
N GLN A 282 25.98 -8.09 18.69
CA GLN A 282 24.55 -8.23 19.01
C GLN A 282 24.27 -9.46 19.86
N TRP A 283 24.98 -10.57 19.65
CA TRP A 283 24.88 -11.77 20.45
C TRP A 283 25.31 -11.53 21.90
N GLU A 284 26.39 -10.80 22.11
CA GLU A 284 26.91 -10.45 23.43
C GLU A 284 25.96 -9.53 24.22
N LYS A 285 25.24 -8.65 23.51
CA LYS A 285 24.26 -7.70 24.07
C LYS A 285 22.82 -8.22 24.07
N ARG A 286 22.58 -9.47 23.64
CA ARG A 286 21.22 -9.99 23.46
C ARG A 286 20.44 -10.09 24.78
N ASP A 287 19.13 -9.91 24.68
CA ASP A 287 18.20 -10.36 25.72
C ASP A 287 18.01 -11.86 25.58
N GLU A 288 18.44 -12.64 26.59
CA GLU A 288 18.35 -14.11 26.60
C GLU A 288 16.90 -14.62 26.56
N CYS A 289 15.95 -13.79 26.99
CA CYS A 289 14.53 -14.09 26.92
C CYS A 289 13.92 -13.89 25.52
N SER A 290 14.65 -13.25 24.59
CA SER A 290 14.18 -12.97 23.24
C SER A 290 14.84 -13.85 22.19
N SER A 291 14.02 -14.50 21.37
CA SER A 291 14.51 -15.23 20.18
C SER A 291 14.96 -14.32 19.04
N PHE A 292 14.58 -13.02 19.04
CA PHE A 292 14.87 -12.09 17.97
C PHE A 292 16.32 -11.55 18.03
N VAL A 293 17.00 -11.48 16.88
CA VAL A 293 18.32 -10.84 16.75
C VAL A 293 18.23 -9.34 17.05
N PHE A 294 17.15 -8.71 16.59
CA PHE A 294 16.84 -7.32 16.89
C PHE A 294 15.47 -7.23 17.55
N ALA A 295 15.47 -7.16 18.87
CA ALA A 295 14.27 -7.11 19.67
C ALA A 295 13.87 -5.67 20.02
N SER A 296 12.58 -5.45 20.21
CA SER A 296 12.05 -4.28 20.90
C SER A 296 12.29 -4.38 22.40
N LYS A 297 12.09 -3.30 23.16
CA LYS A 297 12.19 -3.28 24.63
C LYS A 297 11.28 -4.32 25.33
N SER A 298 10.26 -4.83 24.65
CA SER A 298 9.37 -5.88 25.16
C SER A 298 9.76 -7.29 24.72
N GLY A 299 10.97 -7.47 24.18
CA GLY A 299 11.46 -8.77 23.70
C GLY A 299 10.82 -9.26 22.38
N ARG A 300 9.93 -8.47 21.76
CA ARG A 300 9.27 -8.81 20.49
C ARG A 300 10.05 -8.27 19.30
N GLY A 301 9.69 -8.72 18.08
CA GLY A 301 10.22 -8.15 16.86
C GLY A 301 9.92 -6.64 16.71
N LEU A 302 10.72 -5.95 15.92
CA LEU A 302 10.63 -4.52 15.73
C LEU A 302 9.42 -4.13 14.86
N ASP A 303 8.79 -3.00 15.20
CA ASP A 303 7.77 -2.38 14.36
C ASP A 303 8.39 -1.55 13.25
N THR A 304 7.96 -1.77 12.00
CA THR A 304 8.50 -1.08 10.81
C THR A 304 8.24 0.42 10.83
N HIS A 305 7.09 0.86 11.34
CA HIS A 305 6.76 2.27 11.44
C HIS A 305 7.58 2.97 12.52
N TYR A 306 7.77 2.29 13.65
CA TYR A 306 8.64 2.80 14.72
C TYR A 306 10.07 3.00 14.20
N VAL A 307 10.67 1.97 13.60
CA VAL A 307 12.04 2.06 13.05
C VAL A 307 12.14 3.18 12.01
N SER A 308 11.17 3.26 11.10
CA SER A 308 11.17 4.30 10.07
C SER A 308 11.06 5.72 10.66
N ARG A 309 10.09 5.95 11.56
CA ARG A 309 9.76 7.29 12.05
C ARG A 309 10.70 7.77 13.16
N LYS A 310 11.12 6.85 14.04
CA LYS A 310 11.87 7.21 15.26
C LYS A 310 13.38 7.03 15.11
N ILE A 311 13.82 6.21 14.14
CA ILE A 311 15.24 5.90 13.97
C ILE A 311 15.73 6.36 12.60
N TRP A 312 15.19 5.82 11.52
CA TRP A 312 15.67 6.07 10.16
C TRP A 312 15.64 7.57 9.77
N HIS A 313 14.46 8.21 9.86
CA HIS A 313 14.34 9.62 9.48
C HIS A 313 15.13 10.58 10.38
N PRO A 314 15.15 10.42 11.71
CA PRO A 314 16.03 11.22 12.57
C PRO A 314 17.51 11.05 12.25
N THR A 315 17.96 9.81 11.98
CA THR A 315 19.37 9.56 11.59
C THR A 315 19.72 10.21 10.25
N LEU A 316 18.85 10.12 9.23
CA LEU A 316 19.06 10.85 7.96
C LEU A 316 19.20 12.36 8.19
N LYS A 317 18.34 12.92 9.05
CA LYS A 317 18.40 14.36 9.38
C LYS A 317 19.70 14.71 10.09
N LYS A 318 20.13 13.90 11.07
CA LYS A 318 21.38 14.07 11.81
C LYS A 318 22.62 13.99 10.88
N ALA A 319 22.56 13.09 9.89
CA ALA A 319 23.57 12.91 8.86
C ALA A 319 23.55 13.98 7.74
N GLY A 320 22.59 14.92 7.75
CA GLY A 320 22.43 15.91 6.68
C GLY A 320 21.96 15.33 5.33
N LEU A 321 21.43 14.10 5.34
CA LEU A 321 21.05 13.40 4.13
C LEU A 321 19.60 13.70 3.72
N LYS A 322 19.34 13.67 2.40
CA LYS A 322 17.99 13.87 1.85
C LYS A 322 17.00 12.84 2.39
N PRO A 323 15.77 13.24 2.74
CA PRO A 323 14.73 12.31 3.18
C PRO A 323 14.44 11.24 2.13
N ARG A 324 14.45 9.98 2.55
CA ARG A 324 14.12 8.81 1.72
C ARG A 324 13.55 7.68 2.58
N ARG A 325 12.86 6.72 1.96
CA ARG A 325 12.22 5.62 2.67
C ARG A 325 13.24 4.65 3.24
N ALA A 326 12.97 4.02 4.39
CA ALA A 326 13.85 3.00 4.97
C ALA A 326 14.07 1.77 4.05
N TYR A 327 13.22 1.56 3.06
CA TYR A 327 13.39 0.51 2.06
C TYR A 327 14.55 0.80 1.10
N GLU A 328 15.03 2.05 1.02
CA GLU A 328 16.19 2.41 0.21
C GLU A 328 17.47 1.72 0.65
N THR A 329 17.57 1.22 1.89
CA THR A 329 18.71 0.35 2.31
C THR A 329 18.86 -0.87 1.40
N ARG A 330 17.75 -1.46 0.96
CA ARG A 330 17.76 -2.61 0.04
C ARG A 330 18.12 -2.20 -1.39
N HIS A 331 17.60 -1.06 -1.86
CA HIS A 331 17.99 -0.52 -3.16
C HIS A 331 19.47 -0.13 -3.18
N THR A 332 19.96 0.45 -2.10
CA THR A 332 21.37 0.77 -1.89
C THR A 332 22.23 -0.49 -1.96
N ALA A 333 21.89 -1.54 -1.21
CA ALA A 333 22.61 -2.81 -1.27
C ALA A 333 22.70 -3.34 -2.71
N ALA A 334 21.58 -3.35 -3.44
CA ALA A 334 21.57 -3.80 -4.84
C ALA A 334 22.50 -3.00 -5.73
N VAL A 335 22.43 -1.66 -5.68
CA VAL A 335 23.26 -0.77 -6.50
C VAL A 335 24.75 -0.92 -6.14
N LEU A 336 25.11 -0.96 -4.85
CA LEU A 336 26.48 -1.07 -4.42
C LEU A 336 27.11 -2.44 -4.77
N HIS A 337 26.37 -3.52 -4.67
CA HIS A 337 26.83 -4.84 -5.12
C HIS A 337 27.07 -4.89 -6.63
N ILE A 338 26.18 -4.25 -7.42
CA ILE A 338 26.39 -4.14 -8.87
C ILE A 338 27.62 -3.26 -9.19
N ALA A 339 27.74 -2.12 -8.50
CA ALA A 339 28.90 -1.23 -8.66
C ALA A 339 30.23 -1.89 -8.25
N ALA A 340 30.18 -2.88 -7.34
CA ALA A 340 31.31 -3.73 -6.98
C ALA A 340 31.55 -4.89 -7.98
N HIS A 341 30.85 -4.91 -9.12
CA HIS A 341 30.97 -5.93 -10.17
C HIS A 341 30.65 -7.36 -9.70
N GLU A 342 29.83 -7.52 -8.66
CA GLU A 342 29.41 -8.85 -8.23
C GLU A 342 28.44 -9.48 -9.25
N ASN A 343 28.47 -10.81 -9.32
CA ASN A 343 27.62 -11.58 -10.25
C ASN A 343 26.14 -11.24 -10.07
N PRO A 344 25.41 -10.79 -11.13
CA PRO A 344 23.99 -10.44 -11.04
C PRO A 344 23.07 -11.57 -10.55
N ILE A 345 23.43 -12.84 -10.83
CA ILE A 345 22.69 -14.01 -10.35
C ILE A 345 22.83 -14.12 -8.83
N TYR A 346 24.05 -13.95 -8.31
CA TYR A 346 24.34 -13.91 -6.88
C TYR A 346 23.57 -12.77 -6.20
N ILE A 347 23.60 -11.56 -6.76
CA ILE A 347 22.87 -10.40 -6.22
C ILE A 347 21.37 -10.68 -6.17
N SER A 348 20.78 -11.20 -7.24
CA SER A 348 19.36 -11.56 -7.30
C SER A 348 19.00 -12.61 -6.25
N HIS A 349 19.83 -13.64 -6.08
CA HIS A 349 19.65 -14.66 -5.04
C HIS A 349 19.75 -14.03 -3.64
N LYS A 350 20.81 -13.25 -3.38
CA LYS A 350 21.03 -12.52 -2.10
C LYS A 350 19.84 -11.66 -1.72
N LEU A 351 19.27 -10.95 -2.69
CA LEU A 351 18.07 -10.15 -2.48
C LEU A 351 16.77 -10.97 -2.39
N GLY A 352 16.75 -12.23 -2.81
CA GLY A 352 15.55 -13.07 -2.91
C GLY A 352 14.60 -12.55 -3.97
N HIS A 353 15.13 -12.22 -5.15
CA HIS A 353 14.37 -11.95 -6.36
C HIS A 353 14.01 -13.25 -7.07
N SER A 354 12.87 -13.27 -7.78
CA SER A 354 12.45 -14.45 -8.55
C SER A 354 13.33 -14.67 -9.80
N ASP A 355 13.87 -13.58 -10.35
CA ASP A 355 14.72 -13.54 -11.54
C ASP A 355 15.62 -12.29 -11.52
N THR A 356 16.55 -12.23 -12.47
CA THR A 356 17.46 -11.09 -12.65
C THR A 356 16.83 -9.90 -13.36
N LYS A 357 15.67 -10.06 -13.99
CA LYS A 357 14.99 -9.00 -14.74
C LYS A 357 14.71 -7.78 -13.85
N LEU A 358 14.20 -8.05 -12.64
CA LEU A 358 13.93 -6.98 -11.68
C LEU A 358 15.20 -6.23 -11.29
N LEU A 359 16.36 -6.92 -11.21
CA LEU A 359 17.63 -6.29 -10.90
C LEU A 359 18.01 -5.29 -12.00
N PHE A 360 17.94 -5.68 -13.25
CA PHE A 360 18.27 -4.80 -14.37
C PHE A 360 17.25 -3.68 -14.57
N GLU A 361 15.95 -3.99 -14.52
CA GLU A 361 14.90 -2.97 -14.72
C GLU A 361 14.90 -1.86 -13.65
N VAL A 362 15.27 -2.20 -12.42
CA VAL A 362 15.20 -1.24 -11.29
C VAL A 362 16.53 -0.55 -11.05
N TYR A 363 17.66 -1.26 -11.22
CA TYR A 363 18.95 -0.77 -10.75
C TYR A 363 19.93 -0.37 -11.86
N ALA A 364 19.77 -0.86 -13.08
CA ALA A 364 20.66 -0.47 -14.19
C ALA A 364 20.79 1.06 -14.36
N PRO A 365 19.73 1.89 -14.21
CA PRO A 365 19.86 3.33 -14.34
C PRO A 365 20.80 3.98 -13.31
N TYR A 366 21.03 3.32 -12.17
CA TYR A 366 21.87 3.84 -11.07
C TYR A 366 23.32 3.36 -11.14
N VAL A 367 23.59 2.41 -12.02
CA VAL A 367 24.90 1.76 -12.13
C VAL A 367 25.65 2.20 -13.39
N ALA A 368 24.92 2.79 -14.36
CA ALA A 368 25.56 3.29 -15.58
C ALA A 368 26.76 4.16 -15.22
N ASN A 369 27.94 3.68 -15.57
CA ASN A 369 29.23 4.30 -15.30
C ASN A 369 29.51 4.65 -13.82
N ALA A 370 28.93 3.92 -12.85
CA ALA A 370 29.10 4.17 -11.43
C ALA A 370 30.57 4.08 -10.95
N SER A 371 31.39 3.30 -11.65
CA SER A 371 32.84 3.17 -11.43
C SER A 371 33.68 4.07 -12.35
N GLY A 372 33.06 4.74 -13.33
CA GLY A 372 33.79 5.46 -14.40
C GLY A 372 34.55 4.53 -15.36
N GLN A 373 34.30 3.22 -15.29
CA GLN A 373 35.04 2.20 -16.03
C GLN A 373 34.23 1.48 -17.11
N ASP A 374 33.03 1.96 -17.41
CA ASP A 374 32.22 1.37 -18.45
C ASP A 374 32.94 1.46 -19.83
N GLY A 375 33.11 0.30 -20.47
CA GLY A 375 33.84 0.17 -21.73
C GLY A 375 35.34 -0.07 -21.60
N LEU A 376 35.98 0.12 -20.43
CA LEU A 376 37.42 -0.12 -20.27
C LEU A 376 37.74 -1.61 -20.42
N ALA A 377 36.99 -2.51 -19.84
CA ALA A 377 37.18 -3.96 -19.97
C ALA A 377 37.11 -4.41 -21.44
N PHE A 378 36.20 -3.85 -22.24
CA PHE A 378 36.14 -4.11 -23.69
C PHE A 378 37.33 -3.52 -24.40
N ASN A 379 37.74 -2.29 -24.04
CA ASN A 379 38.93 -1.64 -24.61
C ASN A 379 40.20 -2.48 -24.33
N ASP A 380 40.39 -2.94 -23.07
CA ASP A 380 41.55 -3.76 -22.68
C ASP A 380 41.58 -5.10 -23.46
N MET A 381 40.42 -5.73 -23.62
CA MET A 381 40.30 -6.95 -24.42
C MET A 381 40.66 -6.69 -25.88
N MET A 382 40.22 -5.56 -26.46
CA MET A 382 40.50 -5.22 -27.87
C MET A 382 41.96 -4.82 -28.09
N LEU A 383 42.61 -4.23 -27.10
CA LEU A 383 44.03 -3.83 -27.17
C LEU A 383 45.01 -4.97 -26.79
N GLY A 384 44.49 -6.17 -26.51
CA GLY A 384 45.31 -7.30 -26.13
C GLY A 384 45.94 -7.19 -24.72
N GLY A 385 45.35 -6.38 -23.86
CA GLY A 385 45.70 -6.33 -22.46
C GLY A 385 45.34 -7.63 -21.76
N ALA A 386 46.33 -8.31 -21.18
CA ALA A 386 46.14 -9.50 -20.40
C ALA A 386 45.23 -9.18 -19.17
N ALA A 387 44.25 -10.03 -18.94
CA ALA A 387 43.38 -9.99 -17.78
C ALA A 387 44.16 -10.27 -16.49
#